data_b61bba3b943948477e1ae527c2c39c67
#
_entry.id   b61bba3b943948477e1ae527c2c39c67
#
_cell.length_a   1.000
_cell.length_b   1.000
_cell.length_c   1.000
_cell.angle_alpha   90.00
_cell.angle_beta   90.00
_cell.angle_gamma   90.00
#
_symmetry.space_group_name_H-M   'P 1'
#
loop_
_entity.id
_entity.type
_entity.pdbx_description
1 polymer ?
#
loop_
_entity_poly.entity_id
_entity_poly.type
_entity_poly.pdbx_seq_one_letter_code
_entity_poly.pdbx_strand_id
1 'polypeptide(L)'
;MGRFGGFLAGIAAASLVAGNLLVGSAHAAPDDQVRCAVTSGRDLERAVPEQVGLDSVRLQEALRFASGRNRFNVQVFRHNCLIGEGLTNNQTDNVAWNIWSATKSIVSVLAGIAWDQGELELDAPIDRYLPAGLGGPAHRSITVENLLTETSGMRVGVVTEGITGVIPIDPNSAVQALGVPLDNPPGTVFTYSQRNVDLLAYVLELAVGEPLQQFAQRELFDPLGIPRSDYYWARDRSGHTYGYAHLMIPPKNFAKLGLLVSNNGQWGDQRIVSAEYLRKARTPSSTNPCYGYLFWLGPGCAETADYLPGDVYTMAGLGMQNVFIIPSLDLTVVWTGVFGNVSSQGVSGIIQNTQELPYEFFRKVFDAFGERPVPDPGPYIEPPVRLDPRRFVDNDILIAVFGLGPAAYPGCNVFACLNQPLDPPFADTPPGCAILACLGADPRTPGIR
;
A
#
# COMPACT_ATOMS: atom_id res chain seq x y z
N MET A 1 -72.09 65.72 -22.65
CA MET A 1 -72.25 66.68 -21.59
C MET A 1 -71.45 66.26 -20.35
N GLY A 2 -70.45 66.97 -20.05
CA GLY A 2 -70.00 67.52 -18.81
C GLY A 2 -69.21 66.51 -17.91
N ARG A 3 -67.96 66.64 -17.84
CA ARG A 3 -67.08 67.58 -17.13
C ARG A 3 -66.64 67.15 -15.73
N PHE A 4 -65.32 67.25 -15.49
CA PHE A 4 -64.53 67.51 -14.27
C PHE A 4 -64.26 66.31 -13.38
N GLY A 5 -63.03 65.90 -13.04
CA GLY A 5 -61.86 66.71 -12.70
C GLY A 5 -61.54 66.50 -11.24
N GLY A 6 -60.45 65.96 -10.87
CA GLY A 6 -60.03 65.81 -9.50
C GLY A 6 -58.60 65.15 -9.33
N PHE A 7 -57.59 66.00 -9.23
CA PHE A 7 -56.27 65.66 -8.73
C PHE A 7 -56.31 65.32 -7.23
N LEU A 8 -55.70 64.25 -6.80
CA LEU A 8 -55.20 64.14 -5.43
C LEU A 8 -53.93 63.28 -5.36
N ALA A 9 -52.91 63.88 -4.83
CA ALA A 9 -51.58 63.36 -4.57
C ALA A 9 -51.67 62.23 -3.49
N GLY A 10 -51.04 61.11 -3.79
CA GLY A 10 -50.90 60.02 -2.81
C GLY A 10 -49.43 59.74 -2.56
N ILE A 11 -49.07 59.76 -1.30
CA ILE A 11 -47.78 59.61 -0.66
C ILE A 11 -47.25 58.21 -0.95
N ALA A 12 -46.02 58.14 -1.52
CA ALA A 12 -45.28 56.90 -1.64
C ALA A 12 -44.67 56.46 -0.30
N ALA A 13 -45.18 55.36 0.24
CA ALA A 13 -44.52 54.68 1.36
C ALA A 13 -43.47 53.66 0.78
N ALA A 14 -42.23 53.96 1.02
CA ALA A 14 -41.12 53.06 0.67
C ALA A 14 -41.08 51.95 1.73
N SER A 15 -41.48 50.72 1.38
CA SER A 15 -41.25 49.52 2.18
C SER A 15 -39.84 48.99 1.86
N LEU A 16 -38.92 49.12 2.80
CA LEU A 16 -37.62 48.43 2.83
C LEU A 16 -37.90 46.93 3.08
N VAL A 17 -37.84 46.13 2.01
CA VAL A 17 -37.74 44.66 2.12
C VAL A 17 -36.26 44.32 2.36
N ALA A 18 -35.92 43.98 3.60
CA ALA A 18 -34.63 43.36 3.91
C ALA A 18 -34.62 41.94 3.33
N GLY A 19 -34.00 41.82 2.18
CA GLY A 19 -33.73 40.50 1.58
C GLY A 19 -32.63 39.82 2.38
N ASN A 20 -33.00 38.82 3.16
CA ASN A 20 -32.01 37.85 3.67
C ASN A 20 -31.43 37.07 2.46
N LEU A 21 -30.23 37.42 2.08
CA LEU A 21 -29.38 36.58 1.20
C LEU A 21 -29.03 35.31 2.00
N LEU A 22 -29.87 34.30 1.89
CA LEU A 22 -29.44 32.91 2.17
C LEU A 22 -28.37 32.58 1.11
N VAL A 23 -27.10 32.67 1.48
CA VAL A 23 -26.02 32.05 0.74
C VAL A 23 -26.23 30.55 0.88
N GLY A 24 -27.06 29.99 0.03
CA GLY A 24 -27.14 28.55 -0.15
C GLY A 24 -25.79 28.10 -0.72
N SER A 25 -25.09 27.26 -0.01
CA SER A 25 -23.94 26.54 -0.55
C SER A 25 -24.46 25.71 -1.74
N ALA A 26 -24.27 26.22 -2.94
CA ALA A 26 -24.55 25.48 -4.17
C ALA A 26 -23.58 24.31 -4.18
N HIS A 27 -24.05 23.09 -3.91
CA HIS A 27 -23.33 21.88 -4.25
C HIS A 27 -23.23 21.85 -5.77
N ALA A 28 -22.01 21.82 -6.30
CA ALA A 28 -21.79 21.67 -7.75
C ALA A 28 -22.50 20.40 -8.22
N ALA A 29 -23.17 20.48 -9.38
CA ALA A 29 -23.72 19.30 -10.03
C ALA A 29 -22.56 18.30 -10.34
N PRO A 30 -22.82 16.98 -10.45
CA PRO A 30 -21.77 15.97 -10.63
C PRO A 30 -20.81 16.21 -11.82
N ASP A 31 -21.25 16.92 -12.83
CA ASP A 31 -20.45 17.24 -14.03
C ASP A 31 -19.49 18.44 -13.86
N ASP A 32 -19.61 19.22 -12.77
CA ASP A 32 -18.77 20.42 -12.52
C ASP A 32 -17.64 20.16 -11.51
N GLN A 33 -17.39 18.92 -11.11
CA GLN A 33 -16.34 18.61 -10.14
C GLN A 33 -14.95 18.69 -10.77
N VAL A 34 -14.02 19.35 -10.07
CA VAL A 34 -12.62 19.47 -10.48
C VAL A 34 -11.96 18.09 -10.49
N ARG A 35 -11.23 17.80 -11.55
CA ARG A 35 -10.34 16.65 -11.67
C ARG A 35 -8.91 17.13 -11.90
N CYS A 36 -7.97 16.67 -11.09
CA CYS A 36 -6.57 17.02 -11.20
C CYS A 36 -5.82 16.06 -12.14
N ALA A 37 -4.80 16.58 -12.79
CA ALA A 37 -3.89 15.76 -13.58
C ALA A 37 -2.89 15.03 -12.66
N VAL A 38 -2.56 13.80 -13.00
CA VAL A 38 -1.40 13.10 -12.45
C VAL A 38 -0.24 13.28 -13.44
N THR A 39 0.84 13.90 -12.98
CA THR A 39 1.98 14.23 -13.82
C THR A 39 3.29 13.83 -13.15
N SER A 40 4.37 13.73 -13.93
CA SER A 40 5.71 13.43 -13.43
C SER A 40 6.36 14.59 -12.62
N GLY A 41 5.60 15.66 -12.35
CA GLY A 41 6.03 16.74 -11.48
C GLY A 41 6.31 16.28 -10.04
N ARG A 42 7.04 17.11 -9.29
CA ARG A 42 7.32 16.80 -7.87
C ARG A 42 6.10 16.93 -6.98
N ASP A 43 5.23 17.87 -7.30
CA ASP A 43 4.08 18.21 -6.48
C ASP A 43 2.80 17.64 -7.08
N LEU A 44 1.94 17.12 -6.22
CA LEU A 44 0.63 16.64 -6.56
C LEU A 44 -0.34 17.83 -6.61
N GLU A 45 -1.23 17.85 -7.62
CA GLU A 45 -2.20 18.92 -7.77
C GLU A 45 -3.22 18.90 -6.62
N ARG A 46 -3.70 20.09 -6.27
CA ARG A 46 -4.58 20.33 -5.12
C ARG A 46 -5.91 20.90 -5.53
N ALA A 47 -6.94 20.60 -4.77
CA ALA A 47 -8.22 21.26 -4.81
C ALA A 47 -8.73 21.51 -3.38
N VAL A 48 -9.65 22.44 -3.21
CA VAL A 48 -10.39 22.55 -1.94
C VAL A 48 -11.47 21.46 -1.92
N PRO A 49 -11.80 20.88 -0.77
CA PRO A 49 -12.73 19.76 -0.67
C PRO A 49 -14.08 20.01 -1.33
N GLU A 50 -14.58 21.26 -1.28
CA GLU A 50 -15.87 21.65 -1.88
C GLU A 50 -15.89 21.51 -3.41
N GLN A 51 -14.75 21.70 -4.08
CA GLN A 51 -14.64 21.56 -5.54
C GLN A 51 -14.80 20.10 -6.00
N VAL A 52 -14.64 19.18 -5.07
CA VAL A 52 -14.79 17.75 -5.32
C VAL A 52 -15.93 17.13 -4.50
N GLY A 53 -16.84 17.96 -3.96
CA GLY A 53 -18.07 17.54 -3.29
C GLY A 53 -17.89 17.05 -1.86
N LEU A 54 -16.85 17.50 -1.14
CA LEU A 54 -16.68 17.26 0.29
C LEU A 54 -16.75 18.56 1.09
N ASP A 55 -17.15 18.45 2.35
CA ASP A 55 -17.13 19.52 3.34
C ASP A 55 -15.74 19.58 4.01
N SER A 56 -15.07 20.74 3.93
CA SER A 56 -13.71 20.89 4.44
C SER A 56 -13.62 20.79 5.96
N VAL A 57 -14.63 21.24 6.69
CA VAL A 57 -14.65 21.21 8.17
C VAL A 57 -14.74 19.76 8.65
N ARG A 58 -15.63 18.97 8.07
CA ARG A 58 -15.80 17.55 8.41
C ARG A 58 -14.61 16.70 7.97
N LEU A 59 -14.04 16.96 6.80
CA LEU A 59 -12.82 16.30 6.37
C LEU A 59 -11.66 16.59 7.34
N GLN A 60 -11.54 17.83 7.81
CA GLN A 60 -10.54 18.20 8.80
C GLN A 60 -10.71 17.46 10.13
N GLU A 61 -11.93 17.11 10.53
CA GLU A 61 -12.19 16.27 11.71
C GLU A 61 -11.63 14.86 11.53
N ALA A 62 -11.79 14.25 10.35
CA ALA A 62 -11.21 12.96 10.04
C ALA A 62 -9.67 13.00 10.07
N LEU A 63 -9.07 14.06 9.51
CA LEU A 63 -7.62 14.25 9.50
C LEU A 63 -7.05 14.45 10.91
N ARG A 64 -7.72 15.23 11.77
CA ARG A 64 -7.35 15.38 13.18
C ARG A 64 -7.45 14.07 13.94
N PHE A 65 -8.49 13.29 13.68
CA PHE A 65 -8.65 11.97 14.29
C PHE A 65 -7.47 11.06 13.93
N ALA A 66 -7.13 10.93 12.65
CA ALA A 66 -6.01 10.11 12.20
C ALA A 66 -4.67 10.60 12.79
N SER A 67 -4.40 11.90 12.77
CA SER A 67 -3.19 12.48 13.36
C SER A 67 -3.10 12.22 14.87
N GLY A 68 -4.22 12.25 15.60
CA GLY A 68 -4.31 11.88 17.01
C GLY A 68 -4.11 10.38 17.28
N ARG A 69 -4.05 9.56 16.22
CA ARG A 69 -3.86 8.11 16.27
C ARG A 69 -2.54 7.68 15.63
N ASN A 70 -1.47 8.45 15.86
CA ASN A 70 -0.11 8.19 15.36
C ASN A 70 -0.01 8.05 13.83
N ARG A 71 -0.95 8.63 13.06
CA ARG A 71 -0.75 8.82 11.63
C ARG A 71 0.06 10.09 11.43
N PHE A 72 1.35 9.93 11.16
CA PHE A 72 2.27 11.07 11.04
C PHE A 72 2.11 11.78 9.71
N ASN A 73 1.69 11.05 8.69
CA ASN A 73 1.33 11.61 7.39
C ASN A 73 0.00 11.01 6.93
N VAL A 74 -0.91 11.87 6.50
CA VAL A 74 -2.21 11.48 5.95
C VAL A 74 -2.47 12.34 4.72
N GLN A 75 -2.78 11.72 3.60
CA GLN A 75 -3.14 12.40 2.36
C GLN A 75 -4.44 11.82 1.84
N VAL A 76 -5.41 12.68 1.57
CA VAL A 76 -6.71 12.30 1.00
C VAL A 76 -6.82 12.89 -0.39
N PHE A 77 -7.05 12.04 -1.37
CA PHE A 77 -7.23 12.40 -2.78
C PHE A 77 -8.64 12.06 -3.23
N ARG A 78 -9.24 12.96 -3.96
CA ARG A 78 -10.46 12.70 -4.73
C ARG A 78 -10.30 13.30 -6.14
N HIS A 79 -10.72 12.56 -7.15
CA HIS A 79 -10.51 12.95 -8.56
C HIS A 79 -9.05 13.32 -8.85
N ASN A 80 -8.10 12.57 -8.27
CA ASN A 80 -6.65 12.81 -8.30
C ASN A 80 -6.17 14.09 -7.59
N CYS A 81 -7.07 14.92 -7.07
CA CYS A 81 -6.70 16.13 -6.34
C CYS A 81 -6.38 15.82 -4.88
N LEU A 82 -5.27 16.32 -4.37
CA LEU A 82 -4.97 16.33 -2.94
C LEU A 82 -5.91 17.33 -2.26
N ILE A 83 -6.85 16.83 -1.47
CA ILE A 83 -7.92 17.62 -0.85
C ILE A 83 -7.81 17.71 0.68
N GLY A 84 -6.94 16.91 1.28
CA GLY A 84 -6.76 16.92 2.73
C GLY A 84 -5.42 16.36 3.15
N GLU A 85 -4.83 16.97 4.18
CA GLU A 85 -3.54 16.62 4.74
C GLU A 85 -3.60 16.56 6.26
N GLY A 86 -2.89 15.58 6.84
CA GLY A 86 -2.73 15.44 8.28
C GLY A 86 -1.94 16.59 8.90
N LEU A 87 -2.07 16.76 10.21
CA LEU A 87 -1.52 17.93 10.95
C LEU A 87 0.01 18.01 10.91
N THR A 88 0.70 16.92 10.67
CA THR A 88 2.17 16.84 10.68
C THR A 88 2.78 16.57 9.29
N ASN A 89 1.98 16.64 8.23
CA ASN A 89 2.44 16.34 6.87
C ASN A 89 3.62 17.23 6.46
N ASN A 90 3.57 18.54 6.73
CA ASN A 90 4.64 19.49 6.42
C ASN A 90 6.00 19.13 7.04
N GLN A 91 6.01 18.32 8.10
CA GLN A 91 7.22 17.85 8.79
C GLN A 91 7.65 16.47 8.30
N THR A 92 6.72 15.69 7.73
CA THR A 92 6.91 14.25 7.45
C THR A 92 6.87 13.89 5.98
N ASP A 93 6.44 14.78 5.08
CA ASP A 93 6.31 14.54 3.64
C ASP A 93 7.59 14.03 2.96
N ASN A 94 8.76 14.41 3.48
CA ASN A 94 10.06 14.02 2.96
C ASN A 94 10.75 12.93 3.79
N VAL A 95 10.12 12.44 4.86
CA VAL A 95 10.68 11.35 5.67
C VAL A 95 10.39 10.02 4.98
N ALA A 96 11.43 9.32 4.58
CA ALA A 96 11.27 7.99 3.98
C ALA A 96 10.87 6.97 5.06
N TRP A 97 9.62 6.54 5.04
CA TRP A 97 9.04 5.53 5.93
C TRP A 97 9.16 4.14 5.32
N ASN A 98 9.46 3.15 6.15
CA ASN A 98 9.34 1.76 5.74
C ASN A 98 7.85 1.44 5.52
N ILE A 99 7.47 1.24 4.27
CA ILE A 99 6.08 0.90 3.93
C ILE A 99 5.75 -0.58 4.15
N TRP A 100 6.73 -1.35 4.69
CA TRP A 100 6.59 -2.76 5.04
C TRP A 100 5.95 -3.58 3.91
N SER A 101 4.96 -4.41 4.24
CA SER A 101 4.32 -5.30 3.26
C SER A 101 3.58 -4.58 2.12
N ALA A 102 3.34 -3.27 2.21
CA ALA A 102 2.87 -2.50 1.06
C ALA A 102 3.88 -2.53 -0.11
N THR A 103 5.16 -2.84 0.17
CA THR A 103 6.19 -3.14 -0.83
C THR A 103 5.77 -4.29 -1.77
N LYS A 104 5.06 -5.30 -1.26
CA LYS A 104 4.56 -6.43 -2.07
C LYS A 104 3.72 -5.95 -3.26
N SER A 105 2.85 -4.97 -3.03
CA SER A 105 2.03 -4.40 -4.12
C SER A 105 2.88 -3.64 -5.14
N ILE A 106 4.02 -3.08 -4.74
CA ILE A 106 4.95 -2.45 -5.69
C ILE A 106 5.64 -3.52 -6.54
N VAL A 107 6.04 -4.65 -5.92
CA VAL A 107 6.57 -5.80 -6.67
C VAL A 107 5.53 -6.36 -7.65
N SER A 108 4.25 -6.37 -7.27
CA SER A 108 3.16 -6.72 -8.20
C SER A 108 3.11 -5.78 -9.40
N VAL A 109 3.21 -4.46 -9.18
CA VAL A 109 3.22 -3.49 -10.30
C VAL A 109 4.42 -3.75 -11.22
N LEU A 110 5.61 -4.03 -10.66
CA LEU A 110 6.80 -4.38 -11.45
C LEU A 110 6.61 -5.69 -12.23
N ALA A 111 5.95 -6.70 -11.63
CA ALA A 111 5.59 -7.92 -12.35
C ALA A 111 4.64 -7.62 -13.52
N GLY A 112 3.71 -6.68 -13.34
CA GLY A 112 2.82 -6.22 -14.41
C GLY A 112 3.55 -5.52 -15.54
N ILE A 113 4.52 -4.69 -15.23
CA ILE A 113 5.35 -4.03 -16.24
C ILE A 113 6.17 -5.07 -17.04
N ALA A 114 6.82 -6.01 -16.35
CA ALA A 114 7.58 -7.09 -17.00
C ALA A 114 6.67 -8.00 -17.85
N TRP A 115 5.43 -8.25 -17.40
CA TRP A 115 4.42 -8.98 -18.18
C TRP A 115 3.99 -8.20 -19.43
N ASP A 116 3.74 -6.89 -19.33
CA ASP A 116 3.40 -6.03 -20.45
C ASP A 116 4.52 -5.98 -21.51
N GLN A 117 5.78 -6.08 -21.08
CA GLN A 117 6.97 -6.11 -21.93
C GLN A 117 7.23 -7.50 -22.53
N GLY A 118 6.49 -8.54 -22.10
CA GLY A 118 6.66 -9.92 -22.56
C GLY A 118 7.87 -10.65 -21.95
N GLU A 119 8.49 -10.07 -20.91
CA GLU A 119 9.64 -10.67 -20.21
C GLU A 119 9.19 -11.65 -19.12
N LEU A 120 7.97 -11.50 -18.61
CA LEU A 120 7.39 -12.36 -17.59
C LEU A 120 6.07 -12.98 -18.08
N GLU A 121 5.87 -14.28 -17.89
CA GLU A 121 4.62 -15.00 -18.14
C GLU A 121 4.00 -15.43 -16.82
N LEU A 122 2.73 -15.07 -16.56
CA LEU A 122 2.09 -15.29 -15.27
C LEU A 122 1.83 -16.78 -14.96
N ASP A 123 1.47 -17.56 -15.97
CA ASP A 123 1.19 -18.99 -15.88
C ASP A 123 2.42 -19.88 -16.07
N ALA A 124 3.57 -19.28 -16.43
CA ALA A 124 4.81 -20.02 -16.58
C ALA A 124 5.32 -20.53 -15.22
N PRO A 125 5.84 -21.77 -15.16
CA PRO A 125 6.59 -22.22 -14.01
C PRO A 125 7.89 -21.43 -13.88
N ILE A 126 8.30 -21.14 -12.64
CA ILE A 126 9.56 -20.39 -12.38
C ILE A 126 10.80 -21.14 -12.89
N ASP A 127 10.67 -22.43 -13.19
CA ASP A 127 11.70 -23.23 -13.87
C ASP A 127 12.28 -22.53 -15.11
N ARG A 128 11.43 -21.82 -15.84
CA ARG A 128 11.79 -21.06 -17.05
C ARG A 128 12.88 -20.02 -16.80
N TYR A 129 12.88 -19.42 -15.61
CA TYR A 129 13.76 -18.30 -15.25
C TYR A 129 14.95 -18.76 -14.39
N LEU A 130 14.76 -19.79 -13.55
CA LEU A 130 15.75 -20.20 -12.57
C LEU A 130 17.00 -20.82 -13.21
N PRO A 131 18.19 -20.51 -12.69
CA PRO A 131 19.42 -21.20 -13.07
C PRO A 131 19.32 -22.71 -12.87
N ALA A 132 20.07 -23.47 -13.65
CA ALA A 132 20.15 -24.92 -13.50
C ALA A 132 20.66 -25.29 -12.10
N GLY A 133 20.02 -26.28 -11.47
CA GLY A 133 20.43 -26.78 -10.14
C GLY A 133 19.94 -25.97 -8.95
N LEU A 134 19.27 -24.82 -9.15
CA LEU A 134 18.69 -24.04 -8.07
C LEU A 134 17.22 -24.46 -7.86
N GLY A 135 16.89 -24.88 -6.63
CA GLY A 135 15.56 -25.42 -6.28
C GLY A 135 15.28 -26.84 -6.76
N GLY A 136 14.47 -27.57 -6.02
CA GLY A 136 14.01 -28.92 -6.39
C GLY A 136 12.87 -28.89 -7.43
N PRO A 137 12.52 -30.06 -8.04
CA PRO A 137 11.48 -30.14 -9.06
C PRO A 137 10.13 -29.56 -8.61
N ALA A 138 9.74 -29.75 -7.34
CA ALA A 138 8.49 -29.23 -6.81
C ALA A 138 8.49 -27.68 -6.74
N HIS A 139 9.60 -27.07 -6.32
CA HIS A 139 9.75 -25.61 -6.30
C HIS A 139 9.75 -25.04 -7.72
N ARG A 140 10.43 -25.71 -8.64
CA ARG A 140 10.53 -25.27 -10.04
C ARG A 140 9.18 -25.32 -10.76
N SER A 141 8.21 -26.12 -10.28
CA SER A 141 6.85 -26.16 -10.83
C SER A 141 5.92 -25.06 -10.32
N ILE A 142 6.31 -24.27 -9.32
CA ILE A 142 5.56 -23.11 -8.86
C ILE A 142 5.43 -22.13 -10.02
N THR A 143 4.25 -21.58 -10.28
CA THR A 143 4.07 -20.55 -11.32
C THR A 143 4.29 -19.16 -10.77
N VAL A 144 4.55 -18.18 -11.64
CA VAL A 144 4.61 -16.77 -11.26
C VAL A 144 3.29 -16.34 -10.61
N GLU A 145 2.15 -16.79 -11.13
CA GLU A 145 0.83 -16.50 -10.55
C GLU A 145 0.68 -17.10 -9.13
N ASN A 146 1.26 -18.27 -8.87
CA ASN A 146 1.25 -18.83 -7.51
C ASN A 146 2.02 -17.95 -6.51
N LEU A 147 3.11 -17.30 -6.94
CA LEU A 147 3.84 -16.35 -6.11
C LEU A 147 3.04 -15.06 -5.90
N LEU A 148 2.42 -14.53 -6.96
CA LEU A 148 1.59 -13.33 -6.91
C LEU A 148 0.34 -13.50 -6.03
N THR A 149 -0.23 -14.70 -6.00
CA THR A 149 -1.41 -15.04 -5.19
C THR A 149 -1.08 -15.62 -3.83
N GLU A 150 0.20 -15.73 -3.49
CA GLU A 150 0.70 -16.35 -2.24
C GLU A 150 0.19 -17.78 -2.04
N THR A 151 0.21 -18.58 -3.11
CA THR A 151 -0.23 -19.96 -3.14
C THR A 151 0.86 -20.95 -3.55
N SER A 152 2.13 -20.59 -3.34
CA SER A 152 3.26 -21.46 -3.72
C SER A 152 3.28 -22.82 -3.02
N GLY A 153 2.61 -22.92 -1.88
CA GLY A 153 2.65 -24.12 -1.02
C GLY A 153 3.88 -24.20 -0.12
N MET A 154 4.82 -23.26 -0.21
CA MET A 154 6.02 -23.21 0.65
C MET A 154 5.64 -23.08 2.13
N ARG A 155 6.37 -23.79 2.99
CA ARG A 155 6.21 -23.69 4.44
C ARG A 155 6.53 -22.27 4.92
N VAL A 156 5.64 -21.72 5.74
CA VAL A 156 5.85 -20.42 6.38
C VAL A 156 6.52 -20.61 7.73
N GLY A 157 7.65 -19.95 7.90
CA GLY A 157 8.31 -19.83 9.19
C GLY A 157 7.85 -18.58 9.93
N VAL A 158 6.81 -18.68 10.76
CA VAL A 158 6.23 -17.51 11.45
C VAL A 158 7.28 -16.71 12.24
N VAL A 159 8.19 -17.37 12.95
CA VAL A 159 9.25 -16.66 13.70
C VAL A 159 10.37 -16.21 12.76
N THR A 160 10.85 -17.06 11.86
CA THR A 160 11.93 -16.71 10.93
C THR A 160 11.48 -15.57 10.03
N GLU A 161 10.33 -15.69 9.39
CA GLU A 161 9.78 -14.63 8.55
C GLU A 161 9.32 -13.41 9.37
N GLY A 162 8.93 -13.60 10.64
CA GLY A 162 8.57 -12.51 11.54
C GLY A 162 9.78 -11.73 12.06
N ILE A 163 10.86 -12.41 12.44
CA ILE A 163 12.09 -11.76 12.91
C ILE A 163 12.83 -11.10 11.75
N THR A 164 13.08 -11.83 10.68
CA THR A 164 13.76 -11.27 9.49
C THR A 164 12.85 -10.32 8.73
N GLY A 165 11.53 -10.50 8.87
CA GLY A 165 10.53 -9.55 8.39
C GLY A 165 10.65 -8.16 9.00
N VAL A 166 11.18 -8.06 10.23
CA VAL A 166 11.45 -6.78 10.91
C VAL A 166 12.89 -6.34 10.70
N ILE A 167 13.84 -7.27 10.70
CA ILE A 167 15.28 -6.97 10.65
C ILE A 167 15.86 -7.60 9.37
N PRO A 168 16.29 -6.79 8.36
CA PRO A 168 16.79 -7.29 7.08
C PRO A 168 18.22 -7.87 7.23
N ILE A 169 18.33 -9.08 7.75
CA ILE A 169 19.60 -9.79 8.01
C ILE A 169 19.69 -11.14 7.29
N ASP A 170 18.76 -11.45 6.41
CA ASP A 170 18.75 -12.71 5.68
C ASP A 170 20.03 -12.91 4.88
N PRO A 171 20.63 -14.11 4.94
CA PRO A 171 21.78 -14.45 4.11
C PRO A 171 21.48 -14.42 2.61
N ASN A 172 20.41 -15.12 2.21
CA ASN A 172 19.93 -15.22 0.83
C ASN A 172 18.47 -15.68 0.85
N SER A 173 17.56 -14.73 0.72
CA SER A 173 16.12 -14.96 0.82
C SER A 173 15.56 -15.86 -0.28
N ALA A 174 16.09 -15.74 -1.51
CA ALA A 174 15.69 -16.57 -2.65
C ALA A 174 16.12 -18.04 -2.48
N VAL A 175 17.37 -18.27 -2.05
CA VAL A 175 17.87 -19.64 -1.80
C VAL A 175 17.12 -20.28 -0.64
N GLN A 176 16.78 -19.52 0.40
CA GLN A 176 15.94 -20.03 1.49
C GLN A 176 14.55 -20.42 0.97
N ALA A 177 13.89 -19.57 0.20
CA ALA A 177 12.58 -19.88 -0.37
C ALA A 177 12.59 -21.18 -1.17
N LEU A 178 13.64 -21.39 -1.98
CA LEU A 178 13.81 -22.60 -2.78
C LEU A 178 14.27 -23.84 -1.98
N GLY A 179 14.63 -23.65 -0.72
CA GLY A 179 15.11 -24.70 0.18
C GLY A 179 14.07 -25.18 1.20
N VAL A 180 13.07 -24.34 1.55
CA VAL A 180 12.04 -24.75 2.52
C VAL A 180 11.09 -25.79 1.92
N PRO A 181 10.56 -26.75 2.70
CA PRO A 181 9.61 -27.74 2.19
C PRO A 181 8.32 -27.10 1.66
N LEU A 182 7.65 -27.77 0.72
CA LEU A 182 6.28 -27.46 0.36
C LEU A 182 5.33 -28.27 1.26
N ASP A 183 4.46 -27.57 1.99
CA ASP A 183 3.44 -28.22 2.83
C ASP A 183 2.17 -28.52 2.03
N ASN A 184 1.97 -27.82 0.89
CA ASN A 184 0.81 -27.99 0.01
C ASN A 184 1.26 -27.98 -1.46
N PRO A 185 0.50 -28.60 -2.36
CA PRO A 185 0.72 -28.43 -3.79
C PRO A 185 0.57 -26.95 -4.19
N PRO A 186 1.43 -26.41 -5.09
CA PRO A 186 1.28 -25.06 -5.61
C PRO A 186 -0.13 -24.78 -6.16
N GLY A 187 -0.66 -23.59 -5.90
CA GLY A 187 -1.97 -23.15 -6.35
C GLY A 187 -3.16 -23.59 -5.50
N THR A 188 -2.96 -24.36 -4.42
CA THR A 188 -4.07 -24.99 -3.68
C THR A 188 -4.46 -24.32 -2.36
N VAL A 189 -3.51 -23.67 -1.69
CA VAL A 189 -3.72 -23.06 -0.38
C VAL A 189 -3.08 -21.68 -0.33
N PHE A 190 -3.85 -20.68 0.06
CA PHE A 190 -3.32 -19.34 0.36
C PHE A 190 -2.56 -19.39 1.68
N THR A 191 -1.32 -18.91 1.65
CA THR A 191 -0.50 -18.77 2.85
C THR A 191 0.33 -17.50 2.74
N TYR A 192 -0.01 -16.48 3.52
CA TYR A 192 0.72 -15.21 3.51
C TYR A 192 2.14 -15.40 3.99
N SER A 193 3.12 -15.17 3.13
CA SER A 193 4.53 -15.45 3.35
C SER A 193 5.45 -14.38 2.75
N GLN A 194 6.51 -14.06 3.46
CA GLN A 194 7.56 -13.17 2.94
C GLN A 194 8.32 -13.85 1.80
N ARG A 195 8.59 -15.16 1.93
CA ARG A 195 9.39 -15.92 0.96
C ARG A 195 8.75 -16.06 -0.41
N ASN A 196 7.42 -16.06 -0.50
CA ASN A 196 6.73 -15.99 -1.80
C ASN A 196 7.16 -14.78 -2.61
N VAL A 197 7.22 -13.61 -1.96
CA VAL A 197 7.47 -12.35 -2.66
C VAL A 197 8.97 -12.10 -2.85
N ASP A 198 9.82 -12.59 -1.94
CA ASP A 198 11.27 -12.60 -2.16
C ASP A 198 11.64 -13.45 -3.38
N LEU A 199 11.03 -14.64 -3.49
CA LEU A 199 11.24 -15.51 -4.64
C LEU A 199 10.72 -14.86 -5.93
N LEU A 200 9.57 -14.18 -5.87
CA LEU A 200 9.06 -13.42 -7.01
C LEU A 200 10.01 -12.29 -7.41
N ALA A 201 10.54 -11.53 -6.46
CA ALA A 201 11.51 -10.48 -6.71
C ALA A 201 12.76 -11.01 -7.43
N TYR A 202 13.27 -12.15 -6.98
CA TYR A 202 14.40 -12.83 -7.63
C TYR A 202 14.07 -13.35 -9.03
N VAL A 203 12.87 -13.95 -9.22
CA VAL A 203 12.40 -14.38 -10.55
C VAL A 203 12.28 -13.20 -11.50
N LEU A 204 11.82 -12.04 -11.01
CA LEU A 204 11.77 -10.80 -11.79
C LEU A 204 13.18 -10.36 -12.23
N GLU A 205 14.16 -10.32 -11.31
CA GLU A 205 15.54 -10.00 -11.66
C GLU A 205 16.08 -10.88 -12.80
N LEU A 206 15.77 -12.18 -12.73
CA LEU A 206 16.18 -13.14 -13.76
C LEU A 206 15.43 -12.96 -15.09
N ALA A 207 14.14 -12.63 -15.03
CA ALA A 207 13.30 -12.43 -16.21
C ALA A 207 13.70 -11.17 -16.98
N VAL A 208 13.93 -10.05 -16.26
CA VAL A 208 14.30 -8.77 -16.88
C VAL A 208 15.82 -8.64 -17.15
N GLY A 209 16.64 -9.56 -16.63
CA GLY A 209 18.08 -9.60 -16.85
C GLY A 209 18.89 -8.49 -16.16
N GLU A 210 18.32 -7.81 -15.19
CA GLU A 210 18.95 -6.74 -14.40
C GLU A 210 18.47 -6.73 -12.94
N PRO A 211 19.21 -6.10 -11.99
CA PRO A 211 18.76 -5.97 -10.62
C PRO A 211 17.40 -5.28 -10.50
N LEU A 212 16.50 -5.82 -9.66
CA LEU A 212 15.11 -5.35 -9.52
C LEU A 212 15.03 -3.84 -9.26
N GLN A 213 15.94 -3.28 -8.47
CA GLN A 213 15.93 -1.84 -8.17
C GLN A 213 16.32 -0.98 -9.38
N GLN A 214 17.12 -1.49 -10.32
CA GLN A 214 17.43 -0.78 -11.58
C GLN A 214 16.20 -0.79 -12.49
N PHE A 215 15.58 -1.96 -12.66
CA PHE A 215 14.32 -2.10 -13.39
C PHE A 215 13.23 -1.20 -12.81
N ALA A 216 13.05 -1.22 -11.48
CA ALA A 216 12.08 -0.38 -10.79
C ALA A 216 12.34 1.12 -10.99
N GLN A 217 13.62 1.55 -10.95
CA GLN A 217 13.97 2.95 -11.19
C GLN A 217 13.58 3.38 -12.59
N ARG A 218 14.00 2.61 -13.59
CA ARG A 218 13.80 2.95 -14.99
C ARG A 218 12.34 2.89 -15.42
N GLU A 219 11.62 1.82 -15.02
CA GLU A 219 10.30 1.53 -15.56
C GLU A 219 9.14 2.08 -14.70
N LEU A 220 9.39 2.33 -13.41
CA LEU A 220 8.34 2.77 -12.49
C LEU A 220 8.64 4.13 -11.87
N PHE A 221 9.81 4.27 -11.22
CA PHE A 221 10.07 5.46 -10.40
C PHE A 221 10.42 6.69 -11.24
N ASP A 222 11.24 6.56 -12.28
CA ASP A 222 11.58 7.69 -13.18
C ASP A 222 10.33 8.25 -13.89
N PRO A 223 9.44 7.45 -14.48
CA PRO A 223 8.18 7.94 -15.03
C PRO A 223 7.29 8.68 -14.03
N LEU A 224 7.30 8.25 -12.76
CA LEU A 224 6.57 8.91 -11.67
C LEU A 224 7.29 10.16 -11.13
N GLY A 225 8.48 10.48 -11.61
CA GLY A 225 9.30 11.56 -11.08
C GLY A 225 9.77 11.30 -9.64
N ILE A 226 10.11 10.05 -9.31
CA ILE A 226 10.66 9.63 -8.02
C ILE A 226 12.17 9.39 -8.20
N PRO A 227 13.02 10.33 -7.79
CA PRO A 227 14.45 10.19 -7.98
C PRO A 227 15.03 9.13 -7.04
N ARG A 228 16.13 8.51 -7.48
CA ARG A 228 16.84 7.47 -6.71
C ARG A 228 17.28 7.93 -5.31
N SER A 229 17.50 9.22 -5.12
CA SER A 229 17.86 9.82 -3.85
C SER A 229 16.74 9.89 -2.82
N ASP A 230 15.48 9.69 -3.24
CA ASP A 230 14.33 9.88 -2.37
C ASP A 230 13.96 8.62 -1.56
N TYR A 231 14.48 7.45 -1.93
CA TYR A 231 14.10 6.21 -1.26
C TYR A 231 15.31 5.30 -1.00
N TYR A 232 15.11 4.40 -0.03
CA TYR A 232 16.00 3.28 0.23
C TYR A 232 15.21 1.98 0.18
N TRP A 233 15.70 0.99 -0.56
CA TRP A 233 15.11 -0.34 -0.62
C TRP A 233 16.16 -1.35 -0.19
N ALA A 234 15.93 -2.04 0.94
CA ALA A 234 16.90 -2.95 1.50
C ALA A 234 17.09 -4.20 0.62
N ARG A 235 18.28 -4.78 0.74
CA ARG A 235 18.66 -6.05 0.12
C ARG A 235 19.07 -7.05 1.20
N ASP A 236 18.96 -8.34 0.87
CA ASP A 236 19.56 -9.36 1.69
C ASP A 236 21.11 -9.31 1.58
N ARG A 237 21.80 -10.13 2.37
CA ARG A 237 23.25 -10.11 2.45
C ARG A 237 23.97 -10.75 1.24
N SER A 238 23.21 -11.31 0.30
CA SER A 238 23.68 -11.75 -1.03
C SER A 238 23.40 -10.73 -2.12
N GLY A 239 22.75 -9.62 -1.80
CA GLY A 239 22.48 -8.50 -2.71
C GLY A 239 21.13 -8.53 -3.39
N HIS A 240 20.25 -9.52 -3.10
CA HIS A 240 18.92 -9.57 -3.67
C HIS A 240 17.96 -8.61 -2.95
N THR A 241 17.13 -7.93 -3.73
CA THR A 241 16.16 -6.97 -3.19
C THR A 241 15.05 -7.69 -2.44
N TYR A 242 14.74 -7.25 -1.22
CA TYR A 242 13.58 -7.76 -0.50
C TYR A 242 12.29 -7.41 -1.23
N GLY A 243 11.56 -8.42 -1.65
CA GLY A 243 10.28 -8.24 -2.33
C GLY A 243 9.13 -7.94 -1.37
N TYR A 244 9.18 -8.48 -0.16
CA TYR A 244 8.07 -8.47 0.78
C TYR A 244 7.94 -7.19 1.62
N ALA A 245 9.03 -6.44 1.80
CA ALA A 245 9.08 -5.25 2.66
C ALA A 245 10.32 -4.39 2.41
N HIS A 246 10.56 -3.44 3.33
CA HIS A 246 11.77 -2.63 3.45
C HIS A 246 12.04 -1.66 2.29
N LEU A 247 11.02 -1.31 1.52
CA LEU A 247 11.05 -0.08 0.74
C LEU A 247 10.74 1.08 1.67
N MET A 248 11.75 1.92 1.90
CA MET A 248 11.59 3.17 2.64
C MET A 248 11.42 4.31 1.64
N ILE A 249 10.26 4.92 1.66
CA ILE A 249 9.87 5.92 0.66
C ILE A 249 9.09 7.07 1.32
N PRO A 250 9.29 8.34 0.91
CA PRO A 250 8.50 9.46 1.40
C PRO A 250 7.01 9.29 1.10
N PRO A 251 6.12 9.72 2.02
CA PRO A 251 4.68 9.61 1.84
C PRO A 251 4.15 10.22 0.53
N LYS A 252 4.71 11.35 0.10
CA LYS A 252 4.36 11.98 -1.19
C LYS A 252 4.66 11.07 -2.39
N ASN A 253 5.74 10.29 -2.35
CA ASN A 253 6.10 9.35 -3.40
C ASN A 253 5.29 8.04 -3.28
N PHE A 254 4.98 7.61 -2.06
CA PHE A 254 4.05 6.50 -1.83
C PHE A 254 2.64 6.83 -2.36
N ALA A 255 2.20 8.08 -2.23
CA ALA A 255 0.95 8.54 -2.82
C ALA A 255 0.94 8.46 -4.35
N LYS A 256 2.05 8.79 -5.02
CA LYS A 256 2.16 8.65 -6.49
C LYS A 256 1.95 7.20 -6.94
N LEU A 257 2.53 6.24 -6.20
CA LEU A 257 2.32 4.80 -6.47
C LEU A 257 0.85 4.41 -6.28
N GLY A 258 0.19 4.92 -5.25
CA GLY A 258 -1.24 4.73 -5.03
C GLY A 258 -2.10 5.31 -6.15
N LEU A 259 -1.81 6.54 -6.56
CA LEU A 259 -2.52 7.21 -7.65
C LEU A 259 -2.29 6.52 -9.00
N LEU A 260 -1.09 6.01 -9.29
CA LEU A 260 -0.85 5.22 -10.49
C LEU A 260 -1.81 4.03 -10.57
N VAL A 261 -1.92 3.27 -9.48
CA VAL A 261 -2.80 2.09 -9.44
C VAL A 261 -4.27 2.49 -9.47
N SER A 262 -4.66 3.56 -8.77
CA SER A 262 -6.01 4.14 -8.82
C SER A 262 -6.42 4.56 -10.25
N ASN A 263 -5.47 5.08 -11.03
CA ASN A 263 -5.66 5.46 -12.43
C ASN A 263 -5.43 4.31 -13.42
N ASN A 264 -5.53 3.06 -12.96
CA ASN A 264 -5.36 1.87 -13.79
C ASN A 264 -4.05 1.86 -14.60
N GLY A 265 -2.97 2.34 -13.99
CA GLY A 265 -1.63 2.36 -14.58
C GLY A 265 -1.34 3.51 -15.53
N GLN A 266 -2.26 4.46 -15.66
CA GLN A 266 -2.07 5.68 -16.42
C GLN A 266 -1.43 6.77 -15.56
N TRP A 267 -0.38 7.43 -16.08
CA TRP A 267 0.29 8.56 -15.44
C TRP A 267 0.56 9.66 -16.48
N GLY A 268 -0.18 10.76 -16.42
CA GLY A 268 -0.21 11.73 -17.49
C GLY A 268 -0.60 11.06 -18.82
N ASP A 269 0.20 11.30 -19.85
CA ASP A 269 -0.01 10.68 -21.17
C ASP A 269 0.63 9.29 -21.30
N GLN A 270 1.36 8.83 -20.29
CA GLN A 270 2.09 7.57 -20.31
C GLN A 270 1.30 6.46 -19.58
N ARG A 271 1.23 5.28 -20.18
CA ARG A 271 0.79 4.06 -19.52
C ARG A 271 2.01 3.30 -19.01
N ILE A 272 2.16 3.25 -17.69
CA ILE A 272 3.29 2.60 -17.02
C ILE A 272 3.05 1.10 -16.88
N VAL A 273 1.83 0.71 -16.54
CA VAL A 273 1.38 -0.68 -16.45
C VAL A 273 0.00 -0.81 -17.05
N SER A 274 -0.31 -1.93 -17.69
CA SER A 274 -1.59 -2.10 -18.37
C SER A 274 -2.77 -2.16 -17.39
N ALA A 275 -3.89 -1.59 -17.84
CA ALA A 275 -5.15 -1.72 -17.10
C ALA A 275 -5.60 -3.18 -17.03
N GLU A 276 -5.21 -4.02 -17.99
CA GLU A 276 -5.51 -5.44 -18.00
C GLU A 276 -4.81 -6.16 -16.85
N TYR A 277 -3.49 -5.94 -16.66
CA TYR A 277 -2.77 -6.52 -15.54
C TYR A 277 -3.36 -6.07 -14.20
N LEU A 278 -3.61 -4.76 -14.03
CA LEU A 278 -4.18 -4.24 -12.77
C LEU A 278 -5.59 -4.77 -12.50
N ARG A 279 -6.38 -5.07 -13.55
CA ARG A 279 -7.67 -5.76 -13.39
C ARG A 279 -7.47 -7.19 -12.89
N LYS A 280 -6.50 -7.94 -13.44
CA LYS A 280 -6.12 -9.27 -12.93
C LYS A 280 -5.66 -9.16 -11.46
N ALA A 281 -4.80 -8.20 -11.14
CA ALA A 281 -4.28 -7.99 -9.80
C ALA A 281 -5.37 -7.70 -8.75
N ARG A 282 -6.49 -7.12 -9.16
CA ARG A 282 -7.66 -6.85 -8.31
C ARG A 282 -8.76 -7.90 -8.43
N THR A 283 -8.50 -9.01 -9.07
CA THR A 283 -9.42 -10.15 -9.11
C THR A 283 -9.08 -11.08 -7.95
N PRO A 284 -10.05 -11.41 -7.08
CA PRO A 284 -9.82 -12.34 -5.99
C PRO A 284 -9.26 -13.68 -6.48
N SER A 285 -8.27 -14.20 -5.77
CA SER A 285 -7.75 -15.54 -6.05
C SER A 285 -8.79 -16.62 -5.70
N SER A 286 -8.68 -17.76 -6.34
CA SER A 286 -9.60 -18.90 -6.07
C SER A 286 -9.48 -19.44 -4.64
N THR A 287 -8.37 -19.16 -3.96
CA THR A 287 -8.08 -19.70 -2.62
C THR A 287 -8.32 -18.67 -1.51
N ASN A 288 -8.40 -17.37 -1.84
CA ASN A 288 -8.66 -16.33 -0.87
C ASN A 288 -9.43 -15.15 -1.52
N PRO A 289 -10.71 -14.94 -1.17
CA PRO A 289 -11.50 -13.84 -1.73
C PRO A 289 -10.99 -12.44 -1.34
N CYS A 290 -10.18 -12.36 -0.29
CA CYS A 290 -9.58 -11.11 0.20
C CYS A 290 -8.23 -10.76 -0.47
N TYR A 291 -7.73 -11.56 -1.42
CA TYR A 291 -6.39 -11.38 -1.95
C TYR A 291 -6.31 -11.61 -3.47
N GLY A 292 -5.68 -10.66 -4.15
CA GLY A 292 -5.36 -10.77 -5.57
C GLY A 292 -3.84 -10.94 -5.80
N TYR A 293 -3.29 -10.26 -6.81
CA TYR A 293 -1.84 -10.27 -7.02
C TYR A 293 -1.17 -9.24 -6.08
N LEU A 294 -0.91 -9.68 -4.85
CA LEU A 294 -0.27 -8.89 -3.79
C LEU A 294 -1.03 -7.61 -3.38
N PHE A 295 -2.33 -7.58 -3.60
CA PHE A 295 -3.25 -6.56 -3.09
C PHE A 295 -4.29 -7.21 -2.18
N TRP A 296 -4.65 -6.53 -1.11
CA TRP A 296 -5.79 -6.87 -0.28
C TRP A 296 -7.05 -6.29 -0.90
N LEU A 297 -8.12 -7.08 -0.98
CA LEU A 297 -9.32 -6.79 -1.75
C LEU A 297 -10.57 -6.87 -0.90
N GLY A 298 -11.46 -5.89 -1.08
CA GLY A 298 -12.79 -5.87 -0.49
C GLY A 298 -12.88 -5.39 0.95
N PRO A 299 -14.09 -5.08 1.40
CA PRO A 299 -14.35 -4.65 2.77
C PRO A 299 -14.16 -5.80 3.77
N GLY A 300 -13.71 -5.47 4.99
CA GLY A 300 -13.44 -6.45 6.04
C GLY A 300 -12.19 -7.30 5.81
N CYS A 301 -11.42 -7.05 4.74
CA CYS A 301 -10.20 -7.77 4.41
C CYS A 301 -8.97 -6.96 4.85
N ALA A 302 -8.02 -7.61 5.53
CA ALA A 302 -6.85 -6.98 6.14
C ALA A 302 -7.25 -5.77 7.00
N GLU A 303 -6.82 -4.56 6.60
CA GLU A 303 -7.03 -3.31 7.35
C GLU A 303 -8.19 -2.46 6.78
N THR A 304 -9.03 -3.03 5.90
CA THR A 304 -10.22 -2.35 5.37
C THR A 304 -11.42 -2.54 6.29
N ALA A 305 -12.14 -1.46 6.60
CA ALA A 305 -13.38 -1.55 7.37
C ALA A 305 -14.46 -2.32 6.58
N ASP A 306 -15.27 -3.10 7.28
CA ASP A 306 -16.24 -4.04 6.69
C ASP A 306 -17.44 -3.38 6.01
N TYR A 307 -17.67 -2.09 6.25
CA TYR A 307 -18.75 -1.30 5.63
C TYR A 307 -18.30 -0.50 4.40
N LEU A 308 -17.01 -0.54 4.03
CA LEU A 308 -16.50 0.18 2.85
C LEU A 308 -17.15 -0.37 1.57
N PRO A 309 -17.20 0.42 0.49
CA PRO A 309 -17.65 -0.06 -0.82
C PRO A 309 -16.96 -1.35 -1.26
N GLY A 310 -17.69 -2.24 -1.92
CA GLY A 310 -17.22 -3.58 -2.30
C GLY A 310 -16.01 -3.61 -3.24
N ASP A 311 -15.72 -2.49 -3.89
CA ASP A 311 -14.59 -2.33 -4.80
C ASP A 311 -13.32 -1.75 -4.14
N VAL A 312 -13.33 -1.57 -2.81
CA VAL A 312 -12.14 -1.13 -2.07
C VAL A 312 -11.02 -2.15 -2.20
N TYR A 313 -9.81 -1.66 -2.38
CA TYR A 313 -8.59 -2.47 -2.28
C TYR A 313 -7.46 -1.65 -1.68
N THR A 314 -6.45 -2.34 -1.14
CA THR A 314 -5.38 -1.65 -0.40
C THR A 314 -4.01 -2.29 -0.61
N MET A 315 -3.00 -1.43 -0.57
CA MET A 315 -1.63 -1.79 -0.24
C MET A 315 -1.51 -1.66 1.27
N ALA A 316 -1.16 -2.73 1.97
CA ALA A 316 -1.13 -2.72 3.44
C ALA A 316 0.22 -3.18 3.98
N GLY A 317 0.74 -2.45 4.95
CA GLY A 317 2.02 -2.72 5.59
C GLY A 317 1.97 -2.65 7.11
N LEU A 318 2.86 -3.37 7.77
CA LEU A 318 2.97 -3.43 9.23
C LEU A 318 2.95 -2.01 9.84
N GLY A 319 2.26 -1.86 10.95
CA GLY A 319 2.11 -0.56 11.61
C GLY A 319 1.14 0.37 10.88
N MET A 320 0.33 -0.20 9.97
CA MET A 320 -0.70 0.50 9.20
C MET A 320 -0.09 1.54 8.24
N GLN A 321 0.82 1.10 7.38
CA GLN A 321 1.28 1.85 6.23
C GLN A 321 0.36 1.50 5.06
N ASN A 322 -0.59 2.37 4.72
CA ASN A 322 -1.63 2.00 3.78
C ASN A 322 -1.81 2.99 2.63
N VAL A 323 -2.19 2.42 1.50
CA VAL A 323 -2.92 3.11 0.44
C VAL A 323 -4.28 2.43 0.32
N PHE A 324 -5.35 3.12 0.65
CA PHE A 324 -6.72 2.68 0.41
C PHE A 324 -7.21 3.31 -0.89
N ILE A 325 -7.77 2.51 -1.78
CA ILE A 325 -8.33 2.96 -3.04
C ILE A 325 -9.77 2.48 -3.13
N ILE A 326 -10.70 3.41 -3.36
CA ILE A 326 -12.13 3.16 -3.50
C ILE A 326 -12.59 3.72 -4.86
N PRO A 327 -12.54 2.90 -5.93
CA PRO A 327 -12.82 3.37 -7.29
C PRO A 327 -14.20 3.98 -7.47
N SER A 328 -15.25 3.41 -6.87
CA SER A 328 -16.61 3.93 -6.95
C SER A 328 -16.78 5.34 -6.39
N LEU A 329 -15.86 5.77 -5.53
CA LEU A 329 -15.84 7.11 -4.94
C LEU A 329 -14.76 8.01 -5.53
N ASP A 330 -13.93 7.48 -6.45
CA ASP A 330 -12.71 8.13 -6.96
C ASP A 330 -11.86 8.69 -5.81
N LEU A 331 -11.76 7.89 -4.74
CA LEU A 331 -11.13 8.27 -3.48
C LEU A 331 -9.88 7.42 -3.24
N THR A 332 -8.77 8.07 -2.95
CA THR A 332 -7.53 7.44 -2.52
C THR A 332 -7.07 8.07 -1.21
N VAL A 333 -6.76 7.24 -0.22
CA VAL A 333 -6.20 7.69 1.06
C VAL A 333 -4.85 7.03 1.25
N VAL A 334 -3.85 7.83 1.55
CA VAL A 334 -2.49 7.37 1.83
C VAL A 334 -2.10 7.85 3.23
N TRP A 335 -1.62 6.94 4.04
CA TRP A 335 -1.07 7.32 5.33
C TRP A 335 0.14 6.50 5.75
N THR A 336 0.97 7.11 6.60
CA THR A 336 2.11 6.47 7.25
C THR A 336 2.14 6.82 8.74
N GLY A 337 2.73 5.96 9.53
CA GLY A 337 2.83 6.17 10.98
C GLY A 337 3.22 4.90 11.73
N VAL A 338 2.84 4.78 13.00
CA VAL A 338 3.12 3.62 13.83
C VAL A 338 1.88 3.23 14.65
N PHE A 339 1.46 1.98 14.58
CA PHE A 339 0.45 1.34 15.44
C PHE A 339 -0.59 2.29 16.03
N GLY A 340 -1.51 2.80 15.20
CA GLY A 340 -2.48 3.83 15.59
C GLY A 340 -3.79 3.30 16.18
N ASN A 341 -4.03 1.98 16.13
CA ASN A 341 -5.21 1.38 16.70
C ASN A 341 -5.22 1.45 18.24
N VAL A 342 -6.39 1.66 18.78
CA VAL A 342 -6.67 1.50 20.21
C VAL A 342 -7.51 0.26 20.40
N SER A 343 -7.15 -0.58 21.35
CA SER A 343 -7.87 -1.79 21.69
C SER A 343 -8.25 -1.78 23.17
N SER A 344 -9.50 -2.09 23.46
CA SER A 344 -9.99 -2.33 24.82
C SER A 344 -9.40 -3.61 25.44
N GLN A 345 -8.88 -4.51 24.58
CA GLN A 345 -8.26 -5.78 24.95
C GLN A 345 -6.73 -5.67 25.03
N GLY A 346 -6.19 -4.44 25.04
CA GLY A 346 -4.77 -4.16 25.20
C GLY A 346 -3.90 -4.65 24.04
N VAL A 347 -2.67 -5.06 24.36
CA VAL A 347 -1.66 -5.47 23.35
C VAL A 347 -2.17 -6.61 22.46
N SER A 348 -2.97 -7.52 23.01
CA SER A 348 -3.53 -8.65 22.27
C SER A 348 -4.43 -8.19 21.11
N GLY A 349 -5.26 -7.18 21.34
CA GLY A 349 -6.09 -6.59 20.29
C GLY A 349 -5.25 -5.88 19.22
N ILE A 350 -4.23 -5.15 19.63
CA ILE A 350 -3.30 -4.46 18.70
C ILE A 350 -2.57 -5.48 17.81
N ILE A 351 -2.08 -6.58 18.38
CA ILE A 351 -1.37 -7.64 17.64
C ILE A 351 -2.30 -8.35 16.66
N GLN A 352 -3.58 -8.52 17.00
CA GLN A 352 -4.57 -9.12 16.10
C GLN A 352 -5.16 -8.13 15.08
N ASN A 353 -4.55 -6.98 14.96
CA ASN A 353 -4.86 -5.99 13.92
C ASN A 353 -6.33 -5.53 13.98
N THR A 354 -6.72 -4.88 15.10
CA THR A 354 -8.03 -4.26 15.19
C THR A 354 -8.20 -3.23 14.08
N GLN A 355 -9.36 -3.16 13.49
CA GLN A 355 -9.66 -2.23 12.40
C GLN A 355 -10.25 -0.90 12.89
N GLU A 356 -10.14 -0.59 14.18
CA GLU A 356 -10.75 0.58 14.80
C GLU A 356 -10.34 1.89 14.10
N LEU A 357 -9.06 2.06 13.83
CA LEU A 357 -8.55 3.28 13.20
C LEU A 357 -9.10 3.50 11.78
N PRO A 358 -8.97 2.57 10.81
CA PRO A 358 -9.56 2.78 9.49
C PRO A 358 -11.08 2.85 9.53
N TYR A 359 -11.73 2.08 10.41
CA TYR A 359 -13.18 2.12 10.59
C TYR A 359 -13.67 3.51 10.97
N GLU A 360 -13.18 4.07 12.07
CA GLU A 360 -13.62 5.38 12.54
C GLU A 360 -13.13 6.52 11.64
N PHE A 361 -11.96 6.37 11.00
CA PHE A 361 -11.48 7.36 10.04
C PHE A 361 -12.39 7.47 8.82
N PHE A 362 -12.70 6.36 8.14
CA PHE A 362 -13.57 6.38 6.96
C PHE A 362 -15.01 6.76 7.31
N ARG A 363 -15.49 6.41 8.50
CA ARG A 363 -16.78 6.87 8.99
C ARG A 363 -16.86 8.40 9.00
N LYS A 364 -15.80 9.07 9.49
CA LYS A 364 -15.67 10.54 9.48
C LYS A 364 -15.43 11.12 8.07
N VAL A 365 -14.64 10.46 7.24
CA VAL A 365 -14.47 10.88 5.84
C VAL A 365 -15.80 10.87 5.10
N PHE A 366 -16.62 9.84 5.31
CA PHE A 366 -17.93 9.74 4.65
C PHE A 366 -18.95 10.76 5.18
N ASP A 367 -18.79 11.24 6.40
CA ASP A 367 -19.56 12.39 6.90
C ASP A 367 -19.24 13.71 6.16
N ALA A 368 -18.07 13.79 5.55
CA ALA A 368 -17.68 14.96 4.76
C ALA A 368 -18.30 14.99 3.36
N PHE A 369 -18.85 13.89 2.85
CA PHE A 369 -19.55 13.89 1.57
C PHE A 369 -20.87 14.64 1.69
N GLY A 370 -21.26 15.37 0.64
CA GLY A 370 -22.55 16.07 0.58
C GLY A 370 -23.74 15.10 0.76
N GLU A 371 -23.66 13.94 0.13
CA GLU A 371 -24.50 12.76 0.36
C GLU A 371 -23.60 11.61 0.79
N ARG A 372 -23.89 11.01 1.94
CA ARG A 372 -23.05 9.94 2.48
C ARG A 372 -23.06 8.72 1.55
N PRO A 373 -21.89 8.22 1.11
CA PRO A 373 -21.83 7.17 0.08
C PRO A 373 -22.30 5.80 0.57
N VAL A 374 -22.27 5.56 1.88
CA VAL A 374 -22.79 4.35 2.53
C VAL A 374 -23.51 4.73 3.82
N PRO A 375 -24.50 3.94 4.28
CA PRO A 375 -25.14 4.17 5.58
C PRO A 375 -24.13 4.24 6.73
N ASP A 376 -24.42 5.04 7.76
CA ASP A 376 -23.56 5.08 8.95
C ASP A 376 -23.61 3.74 9.68
N PRO A 377 -22.48 3.01 9.81
CA PRO A 377 -22.44 1.72 10.48
C PRO A 377 -22.53 1.83 12.02
N GLY A 378 -22.50 3.05 12.57
CA GLY A 378 -22.34 3.30 13.98
C GLY A 378 -20.88 3.23 14.45
N PRO A 379 -20.64 3.36 15.77
CA PRO A 379 -19.31 3.29 16.35
C PRO A 379 -18.71 1.88 16.20
N TYR A 380 -17.36 1.82 16.08
CA TYR A 380 -16.63 0.56 16.03
C TYR A 380 -16.89 -0.33 17.27
N ILE A 381 -17.20 -1.58 17.03
CA ILE A 381 -17.34 -2.61 18.05
C ILE A 381 -16.20 -3.60 17.89
N GLU A 382 -15.28 -3.62 18.87
CA GLU A 382 -14.12 -4.50 18.82
C GLU A 382 -14.53 -5.97 18.96
N PRO A 383 -14.16 -6.84 17.99
CA PRO A 383 -14.45 -8.26 18.11
C PRO A 383 -13.58 -8.89 19.22
N PRO A 384 -14.07 -9.97 19.87
CA PRO A 384 -13.29 -10.65 20.91
C PRO A 384 -12.02 -11.27 20.31
N VAL A 385 -10.89 -10.99 20.95
CA VAL A 385 -9.59 -11.54 20.58
C VAL A 385 -9.52 -13.03 20.93
N ARG A 386 -9.17 -13.86 19.95
CA ARG A 386 -8.90 -15.29 20.12
C ARG A 386 -7.44 -15.56 19.75
N LEU A 387 -6.56 -15.43 20.73
CA LEU A 387 -5.17 -15.85 20.56
C LEU A 387 -5.11 -17.39 20.52
N ASP A 388 -4.64 -17.95 19.40
CA ASP A 388 -4.22 -19.34 19.36
C ASP A 388 -2.69 -19.40 19.57
N PRO A 389 -2.23 -19.83 20.77
CA PRO A 389 -0.80 -19.89 21.07
C PRO A 389 -0.03 -20.83 20.12
N ARG A 390 -0.71 -21.82 19.51
CA ARG A 390 -0.09 -22.78 18.60
C ARG A 390 0.43 -22.14 17.33
N ARG A 391 -0.10 -20.97 16.93
CA ARG A 391 0.41 -20.19 15.80
C ARG A 391 1.80 -19.60 16.04
N PHE A 392 2.26 -19.56 17.29
CA PHE A 392 3.54 -18.99 17.68
C PHE A 392 4.58 -20.05 18.07
N VAL A 393 4.20 -21.33 18.13
CA VAL A 393 5.09 -22.44 18.51
C VAL A 393 5.41 -23.26 17.27
N ASP A 394 6.38 -22.78 16.51
CA ASP A 394 6.99 -23.54 15.43
C ASP A 394 8.45 -23.83 15.83
N ASN A 395 8.71 -25.06 16.28
CA ASN A 395 10.03 -25.46 16.75
C ASN A 395 11.09 -25.50 15.64
N ASP A 396 10.67 -25.67 14.38
CA ASP A 396 11.59 -25.72 13.23
C ASP A 396 12.29 -24.38 12.99
N ILE A 397 11.77 -23.32 13.56
CA ILE A 397 12.16 -21.94 13.27
C ILE A 397 13.31 -21.45 14.13
N LEU A 398 13.28 -21.75 15.42
CA LEU A 398 14.38 -21.37 16.30
C LEU A 398 15.71 -22.00 15.88
N ILE A 399 15.66 -23.20 15.30
CA ILE A 399 16.85 -23.90 14.81
C ILE A 399 17.23 -23.46 13.38
N ALA A 400 16.29 -22.98 12.57
CA ALA A 400 16.57 -22.48 11.22
C ALA A 400 17.51 -21.28 11.22
N VAL A 401 17.40 -20.39 12.22
CA VAL A 401 18.32 -19.26 12.44
C VAL A 401 19.77 -19.73 12.56
N PHE A 402 19.99 -20.93 13.12
CA PHE A 402 21.31 -21.54 13.27
C PHE A 402 21.70 -22.46 12.10
N GLY A 403 20.93 -22.50 11.03
CA GLY A 403 21.20 -23.34 9.86
C GLY A 403 20.77 -24.80 10.05
N LEU A 404 19.85 -25.08 10.98
CA LEU A 404 19.38 -26.41 11.31
C LEU A 404 17.88 -26.58 10.96
N GLY A 405 17.50 -27.83 10.65
CA GLY A 405 16.11 -28.17 10.38
C GLY A 405 15.65 -27.84 8.94
N PRO A 406 14.41 -28.24 8.59
CA PRO A 406 13.89 -28.19 7.23
C PRO A 406 13.58 -26.75 6.72
N ALA A 407 13.47 -25.77 7.63
CA ALA A 407 13.24 -24.38 7.27
C ALA A 407 14.54 -23.56 7.26
N ALA A 408 15.70 -24.19 7.44
CA ALA A 408 17.00 -23.53 7.42
C ALA A 408 17.39 -23.04 6.03
N TYR A 409 18.24 -22.02 5.98
CA TYR A 409 18.88 -21.60 4.76
C TYR A 409 19.82 -22.70 4.26
N PRO A 410 19.67 -23.23 3.02
CA PRO A 410 20.55 -24.27 2.53
C PRO A 410 22.01 -23.81 2.48
N GLY A 411 22.84 -24.46 3.30
CA GLY A 411 24.27 -24.11 3.40
C GLY A 411 24.58 -22.77 4.09
N CYS A 412 23.59 -22.12 4.68
CA CYS A 412 23.74 -20.84 5.35
C CYS A 412 23.09 -20.83 6.75
N ASN A 413 23.51 -19.88 7.56
CA ASN A 413 22.79 -19.42 8.74
C ASN A 413 22.88 -17.88 8.76
N VAL A 414 22.29 -17.24 9.76
CA VAL A 414 22.29 -15.77 9.88
C VAL A 414 23.67 -15.14 10.01
N PHE A 415 24.71 -15.92 10.26
CA PHE A 415 26.08 -15.45 10.45
C PHE A 415 26.95 -15.66 9.20
N ALA A 416 26.83 -16.82 8.54
CA ALA A 416 27.71 -17.23 7.45
C ALA A 416 27.03 -18.20 6.47
N CYS A 417 27.49 -18.20 5.23
CA CYS A 417 27.20 -19.23 4.22
C CYS A 417 28.44 -20.04 3.90
N LEU A 418 28.26 -21.34 3.60
CA LEU A 418 29.31 -22.17 3.05
C LEU A 418 29.56 -21.76 1.58
N ASN A 419 30.82 -21.48 1.27
CA ASN A 419 31.27 -21.16 -0.08
C ASN A 419 30.67 -19.91 -0.74
N GLN A 420 30.04 -19.02 0.03
CA GLN A 420 29.49 -17.76 -0.48
C GLN A 420 29.84 -16.61 0.48
N PRO A 421 30.52 -15.56 0.00
CA PRO A 421 30.70 -14.36 0.80
C PRO A 421 29.36 -13.67 1.05
N LEU A 422 29.15 -13.20 2.27
CA LEU A 422 27.97 -12.41 2.64
C LEU A 422 28.41 -11.00 3.02
N ASP A 423 27.65 -10.01 2.59
CA ASP A 423 27.81 -8.67 3.12
C ASP A 423 27.50 -8.65 4.64
N PRO A 424 28.15 -7.78 5.42
CA PRO A 424 27.79 -7.60 6.81
C PRO A 424 26.31 -7.21 6.98
N PRO A 425 25.66 -7.55 8.09
CA PRO A 425 24.33 -7.03 8.37
C PRO A 425 24.29 -5.50 8.23
N PHE A 426 23.28 -4.97 7.56
CA PHE A 426 23.07 -3.53 7.34
C PHE A 426 24.16 -2.81 6.52
N ALA A 427 25.01 -3.55 5.77
CA ALA A 427 26.08 -2.95 4.98
C ALA A 427 25.60 -1.87 3.99
N ASP A 428 24.40 -2.04 3.45
CA ASP A 428 23.79 -1.13 2.48
C ASP A 428 22.88 -0.07 3.11
N THR A 429 22.71 -0.09 4.43
CA THR A 429 21.81 0.83 5.10
C THR A 429 22.42 2.23 5.16
N PRO A 430 21.79 3.25 4.56
CA PRO A 430 22.31 4.61 4.59
C PRO A 430 22.37 5.17 6.01
N PRO A 431 23.36 6.04 6.31
CA PRO A 431 23.40 6.74 7.60
C PRO A 431 22.08 7.46 7.90
N GLY A 432 21.56 7.30 9.12
CA GLY A 432 20.30 7.90 9.55
C GLY A 432 19.05 7.09 9.18
N CYS A 433 19.18 6.01 8.41
CA CYS A 433 18.12 5.03 8.22
C CYS A 433 18.14 4.01 9.35
N ALA A 434 16.96 3.68 9.84
CA ALA A 434 16.71 2.63 10.81
C ALA A 434 15.56 1.74 10.31
N ILE A 435 15.17 0.75 11.08
CA ILE A 435 14.12 -0.23 10.68
C ILE A 435 12.80 0.44 10.26
N LEU A 436 12.44 1.57 10.90
CA LEU A 436 11.15 2.22 10.68
C LEU A 436 11.20 3.32 9.62
N ALA A 437 12.29 4.10 9.57
CA ALA A 437 12.38 5.27 8.72
C ALA A 437 13.82 5.76 8.56
N CYS A 438 14.04 6.61 7.57
CA CYS A 438 15.27 7.38 7.39
C CYS A 438 15.06 8.77 7.95
N LEU A 439 15.62 9.05 9.14
CA LEU A 439 15.48 10.32 9.84
C LEU A 439 16.75 11.16 9.66
N GLY A 440 16.62 12.33 9.04
CA GLY A 440 17.72 13.28 8.90
C GLY A 440 18.86 12.84 7.99
N ALA A 441 18.63 11.82 7.18
CA ALA A 441 19.59 11.33 6.20
C ALA A 441 19.08 11.57 4.78
N ASP A 442 20.02 11.83 3.91
CA ASP A 442 19.83 11.60 2.49
C ASP A 442 19.72 10.09 2.28
N PRO A 443 18.57 9.54 1.87
CA PRO A 443 18.37 8.08 1.71
C PRO A 443 19.12 7.56 0.45
N ARG A 444 20.32 8.06 0.19
CA ARG A 444 21.14 7.60 -0.92
C ARG A 444 21.45 6.13 -0.70
N THR A 445 20.95 5.32 -1.58
CA THR A 445 21.40 3.94 -1.65
C THR A 445 22.84 3.94 -2.14
N PRO A 446 23.73 3.23 -1.45
CA PRO A 446 25.03 2.91 -2.03
C PRO A 446 24.79 2.31 -3.41
N GLY A 447 25.57 2.77 -4.37
CA GLY A 447 25.33 2.45 -5.78
C GLY A 447 25.00 0.97 -5.98
N ILE A 448 24.02 0.74 -6.83
CA ILE A 448 23.63 -0.59 -7.30
C ILE A 448 24.90 -1.20 -7.91
N ARG A 449 25.44 -2.23 -7.27
CA ARG A 449 26.59 -2.99 -7.79
C ARG A 449 26.12 -3.97 -8.85
#